data_a21e6dc0879e06d9aeb57c62a764a3e5
#
_entry.id   a21e6dc0879e06d9aeb57c62a764a3e5
#
_cell.length_a   1.000
_cell.length_b   1.000
_cell.length_c   1.000
_cell.angle_alpha   90.00
_cell.angle_beta   90.00
_cell.angle_gamma   90.00
#
_symmetry.space_group_name_H-M   'P 1'
#
loop_
_entity.id
_entity.type
_entity.pdbx_description
1 polymer ?
#
loop_
_entity_poly.entity_id
_entity_poly.type
_entity_poly.pdbx_seq_one_letter_code
_entity_poly.pdbx_strand_id
1 'polypeptide(L)'
;MNTATHIPSRFIALSLVLLLAAAGAARHTAPAPPAAEDDDDGNASSGLATTPPNDAVQAAFTARSYAPGATAILRLRGHAPGLTVRIYRAGAGHDGRLQGAAVGPRLAAGPAETLRVALAAWPSGLYYARVTTPKRGSWDAPFVLRPAHLGVNRVLVVLPTNTWQAYNYEDDDSWYEHPDVHTIDLTRPFIDGGVPPHYTGYDRGFVRWLALNRHAVDVLSDDDLDRIAKGDSLARAYDLVIFSGHEEYVTQHEFDVTQRYRDLGGNLAFLSSNNFFYKVVKHGDTMDGRWRWRDIGRPESTLVGEEYEDWNHGKYPNEPYRVTAVAGAPWLFRGTDLHNGSTFGRYGIEVDATTESSPSNTKVVARIPNIFGPGVSAEMTYYTTPRGAKVFAAGVMNFGGSALWPTVTTMVQNIWTELSRP
;
A
#
# COMPACT_ATOMS: atom_id res chain seq x y z
N MET A 1 -71.91 5.85 53.52
CA MET A 1 -71.37 5.92 54.89
C MET A 1 -69.89 6.07 54.73
N ASN A 2 -69.45 7.34 54.84
CA ASN A 2 -68.55 7.90 55.83
C ASN A 2 -67.19 7.22 55.85
N THR A 3 -66.09 7.91 55.82
CA THR A 3 -65.70 9.30 56.20
C THR A 3 -64.34 9.63 55.62
N ALA A 4 -64.21 10.88 55.25
CA ALA A 4 -62.96 11.54 54.93
C ALA A 4 -62.05 11.75 56.16
N THR A 5 -60.77 11.71 55.99
CA THR A 5 -59.87 12.44 56.88
C THR A 5 -58.70 13.05 56.10
N HIS A 6 -58.68 14.33 56.11
CA HIS A 6 -57.59 15.25 55.74
C HIS A 6 -56.38 15.10 56.66
N ILE A 7 -55.15 15.19 56.15
CA ILE A 7 -53.95 15.70 56.87
C ILE A 7 -53.05 16.44 55.89
N PRO A 8 -52.36 17.50 56.27
CA PRO A 8 -51.95 18.59 55.40
C PRO A 8 -50.51 18.50 54.90
N SER A 9 -50.32 19.22 53.79
CA SER A 9 -49.07 19.56 53.15
C SER A 9 -48.02 20.19 54.11
N ARG A 10 -46.79 19.68 54.04
CA ARG A 10 -45.60 20.45 54.42
C ARG A 10 -44.72 20.64 53.19
N PHE A 11 -44.63 21.88 52.75
CA PHE A 11 -43.65 22.33 51.76
C PHE A 11 -42.24 22.27 52.37
N ILE A 12 -41.34 21.55 51.72
CA ILE A 12 -39.92 21.70 51.93
C ILE A 12 -39.39 22.29 50.63
N ALA A 13 -39.02 23.56 50.71
CA ALA A 13 -38.30 24.25 49.63
C ALA A 13 -36.86 23.72 49.54
N LEU A 14 -36.53 23.04 48.47
CA LEU A 14 -35.16 22.62 48.16
C LEU A 14 -34.60 23.67 47.18
N SER A 15 -33.72 24.52 47.68
CA SER A 15 -32.99 25.49 46.86
C SER A 15 -32.03 24.78 45.94
N LEU A 16 -32.34 24.78 44.63
CA LEU A 16 -31.47 24.27 43.59
C LEU A 16 -30.46 25.37 43.24
N VAL A 17 -29.22 25.23 43.74
CA VAL A 17 -28.09 26.05 43.30
C VAL A 17 -27.67 25.58 41.90
N LEU A 18 -28.00 26.37 40.87
CA LEU A 18 -27.44 26.18 39.52
C LEU A 18 -25.97 26.61 39.55
N LEU A 19 -25.05 25.65 39.59
CA LEU A 19 -23.67 25.85 39.17
C LEU A 19 -23.64 25.85 37.63
N LEU A 20 -23.55 27.01 37.00
CA LEU A 20 -23.13 27.12 35.60
C LEU A 20 -21.64 26.77 35.54
N ALA A 21 -21.35 25.52 35.18
CA ALA A 21 -20.03 25.14 34.71
C ALA A 21 -19.88 25.65 33.26
N ALA A 22 -19.14 26.74 33.10
CA ALA A 22 -18.67 27.18 31.80
C ALA A 22 -17.72 26.09 31.24
N ALA A 23 -18.24 25.18 30.38
CA ALA A 23 -17.43 24.30 29.60
C ALA A 23 -16.72 25.14 28.54
N GLY A 24 -15.50 25.58 28.86
CA GLY A 24 -14.57 26.09 27.87
C GLY A 24 -14.31 24.99 26.84
N ALA A 25 -14.84 25.16 25.63
CA ALA A 25 -14.49 24.35 24.50
C ALA A 25 -13.00 24.55 24.18
N ALA A 26 -12.15 23.72 24.78
CA ALA A 26 -10.79 23.59 24.32
C ALA A 26 -10.89 23.08 22.87
N ARG A 27 -10.64 23.97 21.91
CA ARG A 27 -10.37 23.55 20.53
C ARG A 27 -9.11 22.71 20.58
N HIS A 28 -9.27 21.39 20.58
CA HIS A 28 -8.20 20.49 20.20
C HIS A 28 -7.87 20.81 18.73
N THR A 29 -6.89 21.67 18.53
CA THR A 29 -6.18 21.70 17.25
C THR A 29 -5.55 20.32 17.12
N ALA A 30 -6.07 19.52 16.17
CA ALA A 30 -5.42 18.27 15.78
C ALA A 30 -3.94 18.58 15.53
N PRO A 31 -3.01 17.74 16.01
CA PRO A 31 -1.59 17.93 15.70
C PRO A 31 -1.47 18.01 14.18
N ALA A 32 -0.68 18.99 13.73
CA ALA A 32 -0.32 19.08 12.31
C ALA A 32 0.15 17.69 11.85
N PRO A 33 -0.27 17.21 10.67
CA PRO A 33 0.26 15.97 10.14
C PRO A 33 1.79 16.05 10.22
N PRO A 34 2.48 14.96 10.58
CA PRO A 34 3.94 14.96 10.54
C PRO A 34 4.32 15.52 9.18
N ALA A 35 5.25 16.48 9.17
CA ALA A 35 5.87 16.93 7.93
C ALA A 35 6.17 15.66 7.15
N ALA A 36 5.81 15.61 5.86
CA ALA A 36 6.31 14.55 5.00
C ALA A 36 7.80 14.49 5.34
N GLU A 37 8.26 13.40 5.95
CA GLU A 37 9.69 13.20 6.07
C GLU A 37 10.15 13.41 4.64
N ASP A 38 11.12 14.31 4.43
CA ASP A 38 11.77 14.53 3.15
C ASP A 38 12.45 13.19 2.79
N ASP A 39 11.62 12.21 2.44
CA ASP A 39 12.06 11.06 1.70
C ASP A 39 12.43 11.67 0.34
N ASP A 40 13.73 11.77 0.09
CA ASP A 40 14.37 12.21 -1.15
C ASP A 40 13.99 11.22 -2.29
N ASP A 41 12.69 11.02 -2.49
CA ASP A 41 12.11 10.06 -3.44
C ASP A 41 12.16 10.56 -4.87
N GLY A 42 12.79 11.70 -5.05
CA GLY A 42 12.75 12.35 -6.34
C GLY A 42 14.05 12.46 -7.01
N ASN A 43 15.07 11.92 -6.49
CA ASN A 43 16.35 11.99 -7.17
C ASN A 43 16.73 10.64 -7.81
N ALA A 44 16.02 10.29 -8.86
CA ALA A 44 16.50 9.26 -9.78
C ALA A 44 17.85 9.64 -10.44
N SER A 45 18.43 10.78 -10.12
CA SER A 45 19.65 11.24 -10.82
C SER A 45 20.76 11.83 -9.97
N SER A 46 20.67 11.90 -8.63
CA SER A 46 21.76 12.47 -7.82
C SER A 46 22.05 11.78 -6.49
N GLY A 47 21.26 10.81 -6.06
CA GLY A 47 21.69 9.88 -5.04
C GLY A 47 22.66 8.91 -5.67
N LEU A 48 23.95 9.18 -5.62
CA LEU A 48 24.95 8.14 -5.76
C LEU A 48 24.48 7.00 -4.86
N ALA A 49 24.04 5.88 -5.48
CA ALA A 49 23.87 4.64 -4.78
C ALA A 49 25.17 4.47 -3.98
N THR A 50 25.09 4.73 -2.68
CA THR A 50 26.27 4.53 -1.84
C THR A 50 26.46 3.04 -1.85
N THR A 51 27.40 2.57 -2.66
CA THR A 51 27.89 1.20 -2.61
C THR A 51 28.00 0.87 -1.13
N PRO A 52 27.26 -0.15 -0.62
CA PRO A 52 27.32 -0.47 0.80
C PRO A 52 28.78 -0.55 1.19
N PRO A 53 29.21 -0.04 2.36
CA PRO A 53 30.59 -0.17 2.77
C PRO A 53 31.02 -1.61 2.55
N ASN A 54 32.21 -1.87 1.99
CA ASN A 54 32.74 -3.20 1.63
C ASN A 54 32.56 -4.28 2.73
N ASP A 55 32.10 -3.90 3.87
CA ASP A 55 31.91 -4.64 5.10
C ASP A 55 30.43 -4.86 5.47
N ALA A 56 29.46 -4.35 4.71
CA ALA A 56 28.05 -4.55 5.02
C ALA A 56 27.64 -6.00 4.69
N VAL A 57 26.86 -6.58 5.57
CA VAL A 57 26.21 -7.87 5.27
C VAL A 57 24.85 -7.57 4.65
N GLN A 58 24.69 -7.89 3.41
CA GLN A 58 23.41 -7.84 2.72
C GLN A 58 22.67 -9.17 2.85
N ALA A 59 21.36 -9.15 2.75
CA ALA A 59 20.54 -10.34 2.85
C ALA A 59 19.33 -10.28 1.92
N ALA A 60 19.00 -11.39 1.29
CA ALA A 60 17.78 -11.58 0.52
C ALA A 60 17.28 -13.01 0.64
N PHE A 61 15.99 -13.20 0.58
CA PHE A 61 15.41 -14.52 0.43
C PHE A 61 15.49 -15.01 -1.02
N THR A 62 15.60 -16.34 -1.19
CA THR A 62 15.63 -16.96 -2.53
C THR A 62 14.28 -16.93 -3.26
N ALA A 63 13.22 -16.59 -2.57
CA ALA A 63 11.90 -16.36 -3.16
C ALA A 63 11.23 -15.18 -2.46
N ARG A 64 10.39 -14.46 -3.19
CA ARG A 64 9.67 -13.29 -2.69
C ARG A 64 8.48 -13.66 -1.79
N SER A 65 8.01 -14.91 -1.90
CA SER A 65 6.84 -15.41 -1.16
C SER A 65 7.02 -16.84 -0.67
N TYR A 66 6.46 -17.12 0.50
CA TYR A 66 6.48 -18.44 1.12
C TYR A 66 5.12 -18.81 1.69
N ALA A 67 4.82 -20.12 1.73
CA ALA A 67 3.66 -20.65 2.45
C ALA A 67 3.90 -20.67 3.97
N PRO A 68 2.85 -20.62 4.80
CA PRO A 68 2.97 -20.86 6.24
C PRO A 68 3.59 -22.23 6.52
N GLY A 69 4.50 -22.30 7.48
CA GLY A 69 5.21 -23.54 7.85
C GLY A 69 6.34 -23.95 6.89
N ALA A 70 6.59 -23.19 5.84
CA ALA A 70 7.71 -23.47 4.93
C ALA A 70 9.08 -23.22 5.58
N THR A 71 10.13 -23.79 5.01
CA THR A 71 11.50 -23.41 5.29
C THR A 71 11.97 -22.44 4.20
N ALA A 72 12.18 -21.18 4.58
CA ALA A 72 12.73 -20.17 3.69
C ALA A 72 14.27 -20.23 3.69
N ILE A 73 14.88 -19.92 2.54
CA ILE A 73 16.33 -19.83 2.40
C ILE A 73 16.71 -18.35 2.32
N LEU A 74 17.43 -17.87 3.31
CA LEU A 74 18.01 -16.54 3.37
C LEU A 74 19.45 -16.62 2.86
N ARG A 75 19.78 -15.90 1.79
CA ARG A 75 21.14 -15.70 1.29
C ARG A 75 21.77 -14.52 1.99
N LEU A 76 23.03 -14.66 2.37
CA LEU A 76 23.83 -13.60 2.99
C LEU A 76 25.00 -13.27 2.05
N ARG A 77 25.17 -11.99 1.73
CA ARG A 77 26.35 -11.48 1.02
C ARG A 77 27.23 -10.74 2.04
N GLY A 78 28.53 -10.97 2.00
CA GLY A 78 29.48 -10.44 2.99
C GLY A 78 29.64 -11.36 4.20
N HIS A 79 30.66 -11.06 5.00
CA HIS A 79 31.06 -11.94 6.12
C HIS A 79 31.22 -11.11 7.40
N ALA A 80 30.49 -11.48 8.44
CA ALA A 80 30.69 -10.90 9.76
C ALA A 80 30.48 -11.97 10.85
N PRO A 81 31.38 -12.09 11.83
CA PRO A 81 31.19 -12.99 12.96
C PRO A 81 30.06 -12.48 13.87
N GLY A 82 29.32 -13.38 14.47
CA GLY A 82 28.29 -13.06 15.46
C GLY A 82 27.02 -12.46 14.88
N LEU A 83 26.69 -12.80 13.63
CA LEU A 83 25.42 -12.44 13.01
C LEU A 83 24.24 -13.03 13.77
N THR A 84 23.19 -12.23 13.92
CA THR A 84 21.89 -12.70 14.40
C THR A 84 20.81 -12.35 13.42
N VAL A 85 19.83 -13.25 13.28
CA VAL A 85 18.66 -13.07 12.41
C VAL A 85 17.39 -13.17 13.25
N ARG A 86 16.45 -12.29 13.02
CA ARG A 86 15.13 -12.33 13.64
C ARG A 86 14.06 -11.96 12.62
N ILE A 87 12.92 -12.64 12.70
CA ILE A 87 11.80 -12.35 11.82
C ILE A 87 10.87 -11.33 12.48
N TYR A 88 10.41 -10.39 11.67
CA TYR A 88 9.47 -9.33 12.03
C TYR A 88 8.29 -9.33 11.06
N ARG A 89 7.11 -8.95 11.56
CA ARG A 89 5.95 -8.62 10.73
C ARG A 89 5.95 -7.11 10.47
N ALA A 90 5.97 -6.70 9.23
CA ALA A 90 5.96 -5.29 8.84
C ALA A 90 4.64 -4.59 9.25
N GLY A 91 4.71 -3.28 9.52
CA GLY A 91 3.58 -2.46 9.93
C GLY A 91 3.05 -2.69 11.35
N ALA A 92 3.43 -3.81 11.99
CA ALA A 92 2.86 -4.23 13.27
C ALA A 92 3.58 -3.64 14.51
N GLY A 93 4.60 -2.81 14.32
CA GLY A 93 5.43 -2.26 15.42
C GLY A 93 6.11 -0.96 15.04
N HIS A 94 7.28 -0.71 15.65
CA HIS A 94 8.07 0.51 15.46
C HIS A 94 9.53 0.23 15.09
N ASP A 95 9.93 -1.04 14.91
CA ASP A 95 11.30 -1.41 14.62
C ASP A 95 11.64 -1.17 13.14
N GLY A 96 12.64 -0.34 12.91
CA GLY A 96 13.19 -0.05 11.60
C GLY A 96 12.22 0.66 10.64
N ARG A 97 12.66 0.85 9.41
CA ARG A 97 11.89 1.57 8.37
C ARG A 97 10.62 0.80 7.95
N LEU A 98 10.63 -0.53 8.02
CA LEU A 98 9.45 -1.37 7.80
C LEU A 98 8.49 -1.37 9.00
N GLN A 99 8.84 -0.71 10.10
CA GLN A 99 8.02 -0.55 11.32
C GLN A 99 7.43 -1.87 11.80
N GLY A 100 8.28 -2.87 11.97
CA GLY A 100 7.88 -4.22 12.29
C GLY A 100 7.80 -4.52 13.77
N ALA A 101 7.09 -5.60 14.10
CA ALA A 101 7.11 -6.27 15.40
C ALA A 101 7.72 -7.65 15.26
N ALA A 102 8.60 -8.01 16.19
CA ALA A 102 9.24 -9.32 16.20
C ALA A 102 8.22 -10.45 16.41
N VAL A 103 8.29 -11.49 15.58
CA VAL A 103 7.36 -12.63 15.63
C VAL A 103 8.05 -13.97 15.88
N GLY A 104 9.34 -14.03 15.72
CA GLY A 104 10.14 -15.25 15.90
C GLY A 104 11.29 -15.11 16.91
N PRO A 105 11.95 -16.21 17.26
CA PRO A 105 13.15 -16.18 18.07
C PRO A 105 14.29 -15.49 17.33
N ARG A 106 15.30 -15.07 18.08
CA ARG A 106 16.58 -14.65 17.51
C ARG A 106 17.39 -15.89 17.18
N LEU A 107 17.85 -16.01 15.96
CA LEU A 107 18.69 -17.10 15.46
C LEU A 107 20.13 -16.60 15.37
N ALA A 108 21.08 -17.39 15.84
CA ALA A 108 22.49 -17.15 15.55
C ALA A 108 22.77 -17.64 14.13
N ALA A 109 23.37 -16.78 13.31
CA ALA A 109 23.87 -17.18 12.01
C ALA A 109 25.36 -17.49 12.13
N GLY A 110 25.74 -18.69 11.71
CA GLY A 110 27.15 -19.07 11.52
C GLY A 110 27.76 -18.35 10.31
N PRO A 111 29.01 -18.66 9.96
CA PRO A 111 29.69 -18.07 8.81
C PRO A 111 29.18 -18.54 7.45
N ALA A 112 28.01 -19.18 7.40
CA ALA A 112 27.43 -19.72 6.18
C ALA A 112 26.82 -18.61 5.30
N GLU A 113 26.97 -18.75 3.98
CA GLU A 113 26.37 -17.85 3.00
C GLU A 113 24.85 -17.99 2.90
N THR A 114 24.29 -19.04 3.46
CA THR A 114 22.84 -19.30 3.47
C THR A 114 22.37 -19.75 4.84
N LEU A 115 21.20 -19.28 5.23
CA LEU A 115 20.53 -19.68 6.47
C LEU A 115 19.13 -20.25 6.12
N ARG A 116 18.82 -21.42 6.68
CA ARG A 116 17.48 -22.00 6.63
C ARG A 116 16.65 -21.43 7.77
N VAL A 117 15.56 -20.73 7.42
CA VAL A 117 14.65 -20.10 8.37
C VAL A 117 13.32 -20.85 8.35
N ALA A 118 12.98 -21.52 9.45
CA ALA A 118 11.66 -22.14 9.60
C ALA A 118 10.62 -21.05 9.85
N LEU A 119 9.66 -20.93 8.96
CA LEU A 119 8.52 -20.02 9.10
C LEU A 119 7.42 -20.72 9.88
N ALA A 120 6.86 -20.06 10.89
CA ALA A 120 5.71 -20.60 11.58
C ALA A 120 4.40 -20.37 10.79
N ALA A 121 3.30 -20.92 11.27
CA ALA A 121 1.96 -20.67 10.72
C ALA A 121 1.44 -19.28 11.16
N TRP A 122 2.22 -18.23 10.87
CA TRP A 122 1.80 -16.85 11.12
C TRP A 122 0.71 -16.42 10.13
N PRO A 123 -0.08 -15.39 10.46
CA PRO A 123 -1.05 -14.79 9.52
C PRO A 123 -0.37 -14.29 8.24
N SER A 124 -1.08 -14.33 7.13
CA SER A 124 -0.62 -13.75 5.87
C SER A 124 -0.24 -12.27 6.03
N GLY A 125 0.81 -11.81 5.33
CA GLY A 125 1.33 -10.45 5.48
C GLY A 125 2.71 -10.24 4.87
N LEU A 126 3.20 -9.00 4.96
CA LEU A 126 4.58 -8.66 4.69
C LEU A 126 5.42 -8.94 5.94
N TYR A 127 6.51 -9.67 5.77
CA TYR A 127 7.47 -10.00 6.80
C TYR A 127 8.88 -9.66 6.33
N TYR A 128 9.81 -9.58 7.27
CA TYR A 128 11.23 -9.44 6.94
C TYR A 128 12.12 -10.12 7.98
N ALA A 129 13.23 -10.63 7.49
CA ALA A 129 14.32 -11.06 8.34
C ALA A 129 15.25 -9.87 8.58
N ARG A 130 15.47 -9.48 9.83
CA ARG A 130 16.52 -8.53 10.18
C ARG A 130 17.79 -9.28 10.52
N VAL A 131 18.82 -9.06 9.71
CA VAL A 131 20.17 -9.52 9.95
C VAL A 131 20.92 -8.41 10.70
N THR A 132 21.40 -8.69 11.88
CA THR A 132 22.12 -7.72 12.73
C THR A 132 23.56 -8.18 12.94
N THR A 133 24.49 -7.28 12.72
CA THR A 133 25.92 -7.46 12.98
C THR A 133 26.31 -6.75 14.28
N PRO A 134 27.26 -7.25 15.08
CA PRO A 134 27.65 -6.60 16.33
C PRO A 134 28.24 -5.19 16.17
N LYS A 135 28.79 -4.88 15.00
CA LYS A 135 29.55 -3.62 14.76
C LYS A 135 29.11 -2.83 13.53
N ARG A 136 28.24 -3.36 12.67
CA ARG A 136 28.03 -2.85 11.32
C ARG A 136 26.57 -2.56 10.97
N GLY A 137 25.68 -2.50 11.95
CA GLY A 137 24.29 -2.19 11.73
C GLY A 137 23.42 -3.41 11.40
N SER A 138 22.33 -3.18 10.72
CA SER A 138 21.36 -4.21 10.35
C SER A 138 20.94 -4.08 8.88
N TRP A 139 20.53 -5.21 8.31
CA TRP A 139 19.95 -5.32 6.98
C TRP A 139 18.62 -6.06 7.05
N ASP A 140 17.60 -5.54 6.40
CA ASP A 140 16.29 -6.17 6.32
C ASP A 140 16.18 -6.98 5.02
N ALA A 141 15.54 -8.14 5.06
CA ALA A 141 15.24 -8.96 3.90
C ALA A 141 13.73 -9.25 3.90
N PRO A 142 12.92 -8.51 3.13
CA PRO A 142 11.48 -8.68 3.10
C PRO A 142 11.05 -9.92 2.31
N PHE A 143 9.90 -10.47 2.68
CA PHE A 143 9.20 -11.54 1.98
C PHE A 143 7.70 -11.49 2.28
N VAL A 144 6.90 -11.99 1.38
CA VAL A 144 5.47 -12.21 1.61
C VAL A 144 5.24 -13.57 2.24
N LEU A 145 4.52 -13.62 3.35
CA LEU A 145 3.93 -14.86 3.82
C LEU A 145 2.51 -14.94 3.26
N ARG A 146 2.35 -15.72 2.17
CA ARG A 146 1.05 -15.87 1.53
C ARG A 146 0.08 -16.68 2.38
N PRO A 147 -1.23 -16.62 2.14
CA PRO A 147 -2.19 -17.48 2.83
C PRO A 147 -1.95 -18.97 2.52
N ALA A 148 -2.42 -19.86 3.40
CA ALA A 148 -2.32 -21.31 3.17
C ALA A 148 -3.11 -21.75 1.93
N HIS A 149 -4.19 -21.08 1.63
CA HIS A 149 -5.00 -21.17 0.42
C HIS A 149 -5.68 -19.83 0.16
N LEU A 150 -6.14 -19.57 -1.04
CA LEU A 150 -6.88 -18.35 -1.35
C LEU A 150 -8.17 -18.29 -0.52
N GLY A 151 -8.53 -17.08 -0.02
CA GLY A 151 -9.76 -16.83 0.70
C GLY A 151 -9.74 -17.26 2.17
N VAL A 152 -8.56 -17.33 2.81
CA VAL A 152 -8.48 -17.39 4.29
C VAL A 152 -9.14 -16.14 4.88
N ASN A 153 -8.90 -14.99 4.26
CA ASN A 153 -9.61 -13.73 4.51
C ASN A 153 -10.32 -13.29 3.23
N ARG A 154 -11.39 -12.50 3.36
CA ARG A 154 -12.19 -12.07 2.19
C ARG A 154 -11.62 -10.86 1.44
N VAL A 155 -10.54 -10.26 1.95
CA VAL A 155 -9.81 -9.15 1.32
C VAL A 155 -8.39 -9.59 1.00
N LEU A 156 -7.98 -9.37 -0.24
CA LEU A 156 -6.64 -9.60 -0.74
C LEU A 156 -5.91 -8.26 -0.89
N VAL A 157 -4.66 -8.23 -0.48
CA VAL A 157 -3.70 -7.15 -0.79
C VAL A 157 -2.60 -7.72 -1.65
N VAL A 158 -2.35 -7.11 -2.80
CA VAL A 158 -1.20 -7.42 -3.67
C VAL A 158 -0.12 -6.38 -3.40
N LEU A 159 1.12 -6.84 -3.22
CA LEU A 159 2.27 -5.97 -3.01
C LEU A 159 3.12 -5.92 -4.28
N PRO A 160 3.60 -4.72 -4.69
CA PRO A 160 4.24 -4.46 -5.98
C PRO A 160 5.69 -4.98 -6.03
N THR A 161 5.87 -6.27 -5.84
CA THR A 161 7.19 -6.91 -5.71
C THR A 161 8.02 -6.88 -7.01
N ASN A 162 7.37 -6.83 -8.17
CA ASN A 162 8.03 -6.61 -9.46
C ASN A 162 8.56 -5.18 -9.54
N THR A 163 7.70 -4.20 -9.22
CA THR A 163 8.06 -2.78 -9.25
C THR A 163 9.18 -2.47 -8.26
N TRP A 164 9.13 -3.03 -7.05
CA TRP A 164 10.22 -2.86 -6.10
C TRP A 164 11.57 -3.30 -6.67
N GLN A 165 11.63 -4.39 -7.43
CA GLN A 165 12.87 -4.85 -8.03
C GLN A 165 13.26 -4.05 -9.30
N ALA A 166 12.31 -3.55 -10.05
CA ALA A 166 12.58 -2.68 -11.19
C ALA A 166 13.27 -1.38 -10.78
N TYR A 167 12.90 -0.83 -9.63
CA TYR A 167 13.49 0.37 -9.03
C TYR A 167 14.70 0.10 -8.12
N ASN A 168 15.07 -1.16 -7.88
CA ASN A 168 16.19 -1.51 -7.03
C ASN A 168 17.52 -1.31 -7.76
N TYR A 169 18.34 -0.39 -7.27
CA TYR A 169 19.65 -0.04 -7.86
C TYR A 169 20.81 -0.97 -7.41
N GLU A 170 20.52 -2.05 -6.70
CA GLU A 170 21.54 -2.99 -6.26
C GLU A 170 22.22 -3.66 -7.47
N ASP A 171 23.53 -3.80 -7.39
CA ASP A 171 24.36 -4.39 -8.44
C ASP A 171 24.34 -3.61 -9.77
N ASP A 172 24.04 -2.29 -9.77
CA ASP A 172 23.87 -1.43 -10.93
C ASP A 172 22.87 -2.00 -11.95
N ASP A 173 21.84 -2.68 -11.48
CA ASP A 173 20.89 -3.46 -12.29
C ASP A 173 19.45 -2.91 -12.12
N SER A 174 19.25 -1.66 -12.53
CA SER A 174 17.94 -1.01 -12.54
C SER A 174 17.61 -0.48 -13.93
N TRP A 175 16.35 -0.56 -14.31
CA TRP A 175 15.88 0.03 -15.57
C TRP A 175 15.92 1.56 -15.58
N TYR A 176 16.13 2.21 -14.44
CA TYR A 176 16.16 3.66 -14.31
C TYR A 176 17.57 4.23 -14.28
N GLU A 177 18.55 3.45 -13.83
CA GLU A 177 19.95 3.91 -13.75
C GLU A 177 20.74 3.56 -15.02
N HIS A 178 20.48 2.39 -15.59
CA HIS A 178 21.18 1.88 -16.76
C HIS A 178 20.19 1.55 -17.87
N PRO A 179 20.05 2.42 -18.90
CA PRO A 179 19.10 2.20 -20.01
C PRO A 179 19.34 0.91 -20.80
N ASP A 180 20.57 0.38 -20.76
CA ASP A 180 20.98 -0.84 -21.45
C ASP A 180 20.64 -2.13 -20.67
N VAL A 181 20.17 -2.01 -19.44
CA VAL A 181 19.70 -3.16 -18.67
C VAL A 181 18.37 -3.64 -19.25
N HIS A 182 18.35 -4.86 -19.78
CA HIS A 182 17.15 -5.45 -20.37
C HIS A 182 16.45 -6.41 -19.42
N THR A 183 17.19 -7.05 -18.51
CA THR A 183 16.70 -8.10 -17.62
C THR A 183 17.01 -7.74 -16.17
N ILE A 184 16.00 -7.83 -15.30
CA ILE A 184 16.12 -7.61 -13.86
C ILE A 184 16.11 -8.94 -13.12
N ASP A 185 17.11 -9.19 -12.26
CA ASP A 185 17.09 -10.29 -11.29
C ASP A 185 16.17 -9.91 -10.12
N LEU A 186 15.13 -10.71 -9.94
CA LEU A 186 14.11 -10.48 -8.93
C LEU A 186 14.50 -10.99 -7.53
N THR A 187 15.68 -11.57 -7.35
CA THR A 187 16.16 -12.17 -6.08
C THR A 187 17.27 -11.35 -5.40
N ARG A 188 17.58 -10.16 -5.94
CA ARG A 188 18.60 -9.27 -5.38
C ARG A 188 18.19 -8.72 -4.01
N PRO A 189 19.13 -8.49 -3.09
CA PRO A 189 18.84 -7.71 -1.89
C PRO A 189 18.45 -6.28 -2.28
N PHE A 190 17.64 -5.61 -1.48
CA PHE A 190 17.34 -4.20 -1.73
C PHE A 190 18.46 -3.31 -1.20
N ILE A 191 18.91 -2.34 -2.00
CA ILE A 191 20.10 -1.52 -1.73
C ILE A 191 20.02 -0.73 -0.40
N ASP A 192 18.87 -0.21 -0.06
CA ASP A 192 18.72 0.71 1.08
C ASP A 192 18.50 -0.04 2.40
N GLY A 193 19.55 -0.71 2.89
CA GLY A 193 19.48 -1.50 4.11
C GLY A 193 18.47 -2.65 4.04
N GLY A 194 18.09 -3.06 2.82
CA GLY A 194 17.13 -4.11 2.56
C GLY A 194 15.66 -3.66 2.56
N VAL A 195 15.40 -2.36 2.56
CA VAL A 195 14.04 -1.82 2.42
C VAL A 195 13.68 -1.71 0.94
N PRO A 196 12.50 -2.17 0.51
CA PRO A 196 12.09 -2.01 -0.87
C PRO A 196 12.06 -0.52 -1.28
N PRO A 197 12.47 -0.18 -2.51
CA PRO A 197 12.40 1.18 -3.02
C PRO A 197 11.00 1.78 -2.81
N HIS A 198 10.96 3.03 -2.40
CA HIS A 198 9.72 3.81 -2.19
C HIS A 198 8.72 3.23 -1.17
N TYR A 199 8.99 2.07 -0.54
CA TYR A 199 8.10 1.45 0.44
C TYR A 199 7.67 2.44 1.55
N THR A 200 8.62 3.24 2.03
CA THR A 200 8.38 4.19 3.11
C THR A 200 7.32 5.23 2.73
N GLY A 201 7.38 5.74 1.51
CA GLY A 201 6.46 6.78 0.99
C GLY A 201 5.16 6.22 0.42
N TYR A 202 5.16 5.00 -0.17
CA TYR A 202 4.02 4.52 -0.96
C TYR A 202 3.23 3.41 -0.28
N ASP A 203 3.88 2.48 0.44
CA ASP A 203 3.26 1.27 0.97
C ASP A 203 3.08 1.29 2.49
N ARG A 204 4.07 1.82 3.23
CA ARG A 204 4.16 1.73 4.70
C ARG A 204 2.91 2.23 5.41
N GLY A 205 2.36 3.35 4.94
CA GLY A 205 1.16 3.95 5.54
C GLY A 205 -0.01 3.00 5.56
N PHE A 206 -0.31 2.35 4.43
CA PHE A 206 -1.41 1.40 4.31
C PHE A 206 -1.12 0.10 5.08
N VAL A 207 0.09 -0.44 4.98
CA VAL A 207 0.49 -1.66 5.74
C VAL A 207 0.33 -1.42 7.25
N ARG A 208 0.72 -0.25 7.75
CA ARG A 208 0.48 0.14 9.15
C ARG A 208 -1.00 0.33 9.46
N TRP A 209 -1.75 0.97 8.57
CA TRP A 209 -3.18 1.16 8.75
C TRP A 209 -3.91 -0.17 8.94
N LEU A 210 -3.59 -1.19 8.13
CA LEU A 210 -4.12 -2.55 8.29
C LEU A 210 -3.82 -3.11 9.69
N ALA A 211 -2.57 -2.99 10.14
CA ALA A 211 -2.13 -3.53 11.42
C ALA A 211 -2.80 -2.81 12.61
N LEU A 212 -2.87 -1.47 12.58
CA LEU A 212 -3.45 -0.65 13.65
C LEU A 212 -4.97 -0.88 13.78
N ASN A 213 -5.66 -1.07 12.66
CA ASN A 213 -7.10 -1.35 12.64
C ASN A 213 -7.42 -2.85 12.76
N ARG A 214 -6.38 -3.72 12.88
CA ARG A 214 -6.54 -5.17 13.01
C ARG A 214 -7.32 -5.79 11.85
N HIS A 215 -7.18 -5.24 10.65
CA HIS A 215 -7.78 -5.80 9.47
C HIS A 215 -7.05 -7.08 9.06
N ALA A 216 -7.80 -8.18 9.04
CA ALA A 216 -7.29 -9.46 8.58
C ALA A 216 -7.38 -9.50 7.05
N VAL A 217 -6.25 -9.74 6.39
CA VAL A 217 -6.11 -9.81 4.94
C VAL A 217 -5.30 -11.03 4.53
N ASP A 218 -5.52 -11.49 3.32
CA ASP A 218 -4.55 -12.29 2.60
C ASP A 218 -3.60 -11.33 1.87
N VAL A 219 -2.32 -11.66 1.82
CA VAL A 219 -1.31 -10.86 1.11
C VAL A 219 -0.62 -11.74 0.10
N LEU A 220 -0.52 -11.28 -1.13
CA LEU A 220 0.20 -11.94 -2.22
C LEU A 220 1.29 -11.00 -2.76
N SER A 221 2.35 -11.61 -3.29
CA SER A 221 3.29 -10.98 -4.20
C SER A 221 2.78 -11.06 -5.63
N ASP A 222 3.38 -10.31 -6.55
CA ASP A 222 3.12 -10.46 -8.00
C ASP A 222 3.33 -11.90 -8.47
N ASP A 223 4.37 -12.59 -7.96
CA ASP A 223 4.56 -13.99 -8.29
C ASP A 223 3.41 -14.89 -7.89
N ASP A 224 2.79 -14.61 -6.75
CA ASP A 224 1.65 -15.40 -6.31
C ASP A 224 0.41 -15.09 -7.15
N LEU A 225 0.20 -13.82 -7.53
CA LEU A 225 -0.88 -13.40 -8.41
C LEU A 225 -0.71 -14.03 -9.80
N ASP A 226 0.50 -14.01 -10.34
CA ASP A 226 0.85 -14.59 -11.64
C ASP A 226 0.68 -16.12 -11.69
N ARG A 227 0.72 -16.81 -10.54
CA ARG A 227 0.47 -18.26 -10.43
C ARG A 227 -1.01 -18.63 -10.29
N ILE A 228 -1.91 -17.68 -10.13
CA ILE A 228 -3.35 -17.96 -10.00
C ILE A 228 -3.89 -18.38 -11.36
N ALA A 229 -4.32 -19.61 -11.47
CA ALA A 229 -4.69 -20.21 -12.76
C ALA A 229 -5.78 -19.43 -13.53
N LYS A 230 -6.74 -18.78 -12.81
CA LYS A 230 -7.86 -18.04 -13.41
C LYS A 230 -8.42 -17.01 -12.45
N GLY A 231 -8.86 -15.87 -12.95
CA GLY A 231 -9.57 -14.84 -12.17
C GLY A 231 -10.85 -15.32 -11.48
N ASP A 232 -11.47 -16.40 -11.99
CA ASP A 232 -12.59 -17.08 -11.33
C ASP A 232 -12.21 -17.62 -9.93
N SER A 233 -10.95 -17.98 -9.71
CA SER A 233 -10.47 -18.40 -8.38
C SER A 233 -10.39 -17.22 -7.42
N LEU A 234 -9.97 -16.04 -7.90
CA LEU A 234 -10.03 -14.80 -7.12
C LEU A 234 -11.48 -14.44 -6.76
N ALA A 235 -12.39 -14.48 -7.74
CA ALA A 235 -13.79 -14.09 -7.54
C ALA A 235 -14.53 -14.99 -6.52
N ARG A 236 -14.15 -16.24 -6.40
CA ARG A 236 -14.66 -17.13 -5.34
C ARG A 236 -14.05 -16.86 -3.97
N ALA A 237 -12.80 -16.41 -3.95
CA ALA A 237 -12.03 -16.27 -2.73
C ALA A 237 -12.20 -14.90 -2.07
N TYR A 238 -12.31 -13.84 -2.85
CA TYR A 238 -12.21 -12.48 -2.36
C TYR A 238 -13.39 -11.60 -2.79
N ASP A 239 -13.80 -10.70 -1.89
CA ASP A 239 -14.78 -9.64 -2.17
C ASP A 239 -14.08 -8.36 -2.64
N LEU A 240 -12.83 -8.16 -2.22
CA LEU A 240 -12.02 -7.00 -2.55
C LEU A 240 -10.57 -7.42 -2.81
N VAL A 241 -9.98 -6.92 -3.89
CA VAL A 241 -8.54 -6.94 -4.15
C VAL A 241 -8.00 -5.52 -4.12
N ILE A 242 -6.96 -5.29 -3.33
CA ILE A 242 -6.31 -3.98 -3.15
C ILE A 242 -4.89 -4.06 -3.69
N PHE A 243 -4.56 -3.18 -4.62
CA PHE A 243 -3.19 -2.84 -5.01
C PHE A 243 -2.77 -1.64 -4.18
N SER A 244 -1.90 -1.87 -3.19
CA SER A 244 -1.67 -0.90 -2.12
C SER A 244 -0.62 0.15 -2.44
N GLY A 245 0.30 -0.17 -3.33
CA GLY A 245 1.43 0.68 -3.72
C GLY A 245 1.52 0.84 -5.23
N HIS A 246 2.70 1.24 -5.69
CA HIS A 246 3.02 1.49 -7.09
C HIS A 246 3.08 0.17 -7.89
N GLU A 247 1.98 -0.26 -8.48
CA GLU A 247 1.84 -1.52 -9.21
C GLU A 247 2.11 -1.31 -10.71
N GLU A 248 3.31 -0.90 -11.08
CA GLU A 248 3.65 -0.47 -12.44
C GLU A 248 3.90 -1.64 -13.41
N TYR A 249 4.63 -2.67 -12.95
CA TYR A 249 5.16 -3.76 -13.78
C TYR A 249 4.38 -5.04 -13.57
N VAL A 250 3.47 -5.36 -14.50
CA VAL A 250 2.61 -6.55 -14.41
C VAL A 250 2.74 -7.43 -15.65
N THR A 251 2.63 -8.74 -15.47
CA THR A 251 2.60 -9.67 -16.59
C THR A 251 1.25 -9.66 -17.32
N GLN A 252 1.21 -10.24 -18.52
CA GLN A 252 -0.04 -10.47 -19.24
C GLN A 252 -1.04 -11.26 -18.37
N HIS A 253 -0.53 -12.24 -17.63
CA HIS A 253 -1.38 -13.11 -16.83
C HIS A 253 -1.96 -12.40 -15.59
N GLU A 254 -1.15 -11.59 -14.90
CA GLU A 254 -1.60 -10.76 -13.78
C GLU A 254 -2.71 -9.80 -14.20
N PHE A 255 -2.56 -9.15 -15.37
CA PHE A 255 -3.60 -8.29 -15.93
C PHE A 255 -4.87 -9.10 -16.24
N ASP A 256 -4.76 -10.24 -16.93
CA ASP A 256 -5.89 -11.08 -17.34
C ASP A 256 -6.67 -11.61 -16.13
N VAL A 257 -5.98 -12.08 -15.11
CA VAL A 257 -6.58 -12.61 -13.88
C VAL A 257 -7.32 -11.50 -13.12
N THR A 258 -6.73 -10.31 -13.02
CA THR A 258 -7.34 -9.15 -12.36
C THR A 258 -8.55 -8.63 -13.14
N GLN A 259 -8.43 -8.51 -14.45
CA GLN A 259 -9.56 -8.11 -15.31
C GLN A 259 -10.71 -9.11 -15.21
N ARG A 260 -10.41 -10.41 -15.28
CA ARG A 260 -11.43 -11.45 -15.14
C ARG A 260 -12.11 -11.43 -13.78
N TYR A 261 -11.36 -11.17 -12.70
CA TYR A 261 -11.91 -11.00 -11.36
C TYR A 261 -12.92 -9.85 -11.33
N ARG A 262 -12.55 -8.66 -11.82
CA ARG A 262 -13.45 -7.51 -11.93
C ARG A 262 -14.69 -7.84 -12.78
N ASP A 263 -14.50 -8.48 -13.93
CA ASP A 263 -15.59 -8.80 -14.86
C ASP A 263 -16.61 -9.81 -14.29
N LEU A 264 -16.20 -10.54 -13.26
CA LEU A 264 -17.07 -11.44 -12.50
C LEU A 264 -17.79 -10.76 -11.32
N GLY A 265 -17.54 -9.46 -11.07
CA GLY A 265 -18.17 -8.69 -10.01
C GLY A 265 -17.26 -8.44 -8.81
N GLY A 266 -16.00 -8.83 -8.87
CA GLY A 266 -15.01 -8.58 -7.81
C GLY A 266 -14.60 -7.12 -7.72
N ASN A 267 -14.52 -6.58 -6.50
CA ASN A 267 -14.20 -5.17 -6.27
C ASN A 267 -12.69 -4.93 -6.29
N LEU A 268 -12.26 -3.79 -6.83
CA LEU A 268 -10.85 -3.38 -6.92
C LEU A 268 -10.63 -2.03 -6.23
N ALA A 269 -9.47 -1.89 -5.57
CA ALA A 269 -8.98 -0.60 -5.09
C ALA A 269 -7.50 -0.44 -5.46
N PHE A 270 -7.17 0.62 -6.20
CA PHE A 270 -5.82 1.04 -6.52
C PHE A 270 -5.48 2.26 -5.65
N LEU A 271 -4.53 2.10 -4.72
CA LEU A 271 -4.19 3.14 -3.75
C LEU A 271 -2.93 3.93 -4.12
N SER A 272 -2.60 3.92 -5.39
CA SER A 272 -1.46 4.63 -5.98
C SER A 272 -1.83 5.18 -7.34
N SER A 273 -0.89 5.77 -8.05
CA SER A 273 -0.94 6.06 -9.48
C SER A 273 0.00 5.15 -10.27
N ASN A 274 0.01 5.31 -11.59
CA ASN A 274 0.86 4.58 -12.53
C ASN A 274 0.73 3.06 -12.36
N ASN A 275 -0.50 2.60 -12.13
CA ASN A 275 -0.80 1.19 -11.94
C ASN A 275 -0.97 0.50 -13.29
N PHE A 276 -0.40 -0.71 -13.43
CA PHE A 276 -0.53 -1.54 -14.63
C PHE A 276 -0.01 -0.84 -15.90
N PHE A 277 1.06 -0.05 -15.76
CA PHE A 277 1.58 0.77 -16.86
C PHE A 277 2.42 -0.03 -17.86
N TYR A 278 3.35 -0.86 -17.34
CA TYR A 278 4.21 -1.68 -18.17
C TYR A 278 3.83 -3.16 -18.12
N LYS A 279 3.67 -3.73 -19.32
CA LYS A 279 3.70 -5.18 -19.50
C LYS A 279 5.13 -5.68 -19.42
N VAL A 280 5.34 -6.71 -18.61
CA VAL A 280 6.62 -7.43 -18.48
C VAL A 280 6.45 -8.92 -18.75
N VAL A 281 7.57 -9.61 -18.95
CA VAL A 281 7.64 -11.07 -19.07
C VAL A 281 8.58 -11.60 -18.00
N LYS A 282 8.17 -12.66 -17.31
CA LYS A 282 8.97 -13.30 -16.26
C LYS A 282 9.52 -14.63 -16.74
N HIS A 283 10.80 -14.88 -16.48
CA HIS A 283 11.52 -16.12 -16.76
C HIS A 283 12.15 -16.65 -15.46
N GLY A 284 11.35 -17.35 -14.67
CA GLY A 284 11.77 -17.81 -13.34
C GLY A 284 12.03 -16.62 -12.40
N ASP A 285 13.29 -16.44 -12.03
CA ASP A 285 13.71 -15.37 -11.10
C ASP A 285 14.13 -14.09 -11.83
N THR A 286 13.88 -13.95 -13.12
CA THR A 286 14.18 -12.75 -13.90
C THR A 286 12.94 -12.16 -14.55
N MET A 287 13.00 -10.86 -14.83
CA MET A 287 11.95 -10.09 -15.48
C MET A 287 12.56 -9.26 -16.61
N ASP A 288 11.93 -9.27 -17.80
CA ASP A 288 12.32 -8.47 -18.94
C ASP A 288 11.13 -7.86 -19.68
N GLY A 289 11.43 -7.00 -20.64
CA GLY A 289 10.45 -6.33 -21.49
C GLY A 289 9.71 -5.19 -20.76
N ARG A 290 9.53 -4.09 -21.47
CA ARG A 290 8.74 -2.94 -20.99
C ARG A 290 7.91 -2.40 -22.14
N TRP A 291 6.67 -2.85 -22.24
CA TRP A 291 5.71 -2.35 -23.24
C TRP A 291 4.58 -1.65 -22.50
N ARG A 292 4.33 -0.38 -22.77
CA ARG A 292 3.15 0.27 -22.21
C ARG A 292 1.89 -0.46 -22.71
N TRP A 293 1.00 -0.80 -21.82
CA TRP A 293 -0.21 -1.54 -22.16
C TRP A 293 -1.06 -0.81 -23.19
N ARG A 294 -1.12 0.52 -23.11
CA ARG A 294 -1.86 1.37 -24.07
C ARG A 294 -1.29 1.27 -25.48
N ASP A 295 0.02 1.15 -25.63
CA ASP A 295 0.69 1.08 -26.96
C ASP A 295 0.47 -0.28 -27.65
N ILE A 296 0.13 -1.31 -26.90
CA ILE A 296 -0.18 -2.63 -27.45
C ILE A 296 -1.69 -2.89 -27.53
N GLY A 297 -2.50 -1.82 -27.51
CA GLY A 297 -3.94 -1.85 -27.72
C GLY A 297 -4.75 -2.32 -26.53
N ARG A 298 -4.19 -2.26 -25.31
CA ARG A 298 -4.87 -2.63 -24.08
C ARG A 298 -4.63 -1.58 -22.97
N PRO A 299 -5.25 -0.38 -23.12
CA PRO A 299 -5.07 0.68 -22.13
C PRO A 299 -5.43 0.24 -20.73
N GLU A 300 -4.59 0.55 -19.76
CA GLU A 300 -4.78 0.26 -18.34
C GLU A 300 -6.05 0.94 -17.79
N SER A 301 -6.44 2.08 -18.34
CA SER A 301 -7.67 2.80 -17.97
C SER A 301 -8.94 1.96 -18.14
N THR A 302 -8.95 0.97 -19.06
CA THR A 302 -10.07 0.04 -19.21
C THR A 302 -10.31 -0.84 -17.98
N LEU A 303 -9.28 -1.03 -17.14
CA LEU A 303 -9.33 -1.81 -15.92
C LEU A 303 -9.32 -0.91 -14.68
N VAL A 304 -8.36 0.01 -14.60
CA VAL A 304 -8.14 0.89 -13.44
C VAL A 304 -9.18 2.01 -13.38
N GLY A 305 -9.62 2.52 -14.53
CA GLY A 305 -10.55 3.65 -14.66
C GLY A 305 -9.83 4.95 -15.01
N GLU A 306 -8.53 4.96 -14.87
CA GLU A 306 -7.61 6.05 -15.19
C GLU A 306 -6.29 5.45 -15.65
N GLU A 307 -5.42 6.26 -16.25
CA GLU A 307 -4.09 5.84 -16.68
C GLU A 307 -3.06 6.93 -16.41
N TYR A 308 -1.80 6.53 -16.36
CA TYR A 308 -0.68 7.43 -16.14
C TYR A 308 -0.72 8.65 -17.07
N GLU A 309 -0.69 9.84 -16.47
CA GLU A 309 -0.72 11.13 -17.16
C GLU A 309 0.66 11.76 -17.22
N ASP A 310 1.31 11.98 -16.06
CA ASP A 310 2.61 12.66 -16.00
C ASP A 310 3.26 12.51 -14.60
N TRP A 311 4.52 12.98 -14.50
CA TRP A 311 5.30 13.02 -13.27
C TRP A 311 5.82 14.44 -12.97
N ASN A 312 6.38 14.64 -11.80
CA ASN A 312 6.77 15.96 -11.28
C ASN A 312 7.97 16.63 -11.97
N HIS A 313 8.69 15.95 -12.85
CA HIS A 313 9.89 16.45 -13.54
C HIS A 313 10.93 17.08 -12.57
N GLY A 314 11.07 16.49 -11.37
CA GLY A 314 12.00 16.95 -10.33
C GLY A 314 11.58 18.23 -9.60
N LYS A 315 10.32 18.68 -9.72
CA LYS A 315 9.81 19.91 -9.07
C LYS A 315 9.06 19.67 -7.76
N TYR A 316 8.62 18.46 -7.51
CA TYR A 316 7.93 18.02 -6.29
C TYR A 316 6.86 18.99 -5.77
N PRO A 317 5.82 19.35 -6.55
CA PRO A 317 4.71 20.10 -6.03
C PRO A 317 4.02 19.30 -4.91
N ASN A 318 3.47 20.02 -3.93
CA ASN A 318 2.81 19.41 -2.78
C ASN A 318 1.36 19.90 -2.71
N GLU A 319 0.56 19.47 -3.68
CA GLU A 319 -0.77 20.01 -3.96
C GLU A 319 -1.88 19.16 -3.36
N PRO A 320 -2.93 19.78 -2.78
CA PRO A 320 -4.06 19.04 -2.25
C PRO A 320 -5.05 18.65 -3.36
N TYR A 321 -5.70 17.50 -3.19
CA TYR A 321 -6.93 17.21 -3.92
C TYR A 321 -8.02 18.24 -3.61
N ARG A 322 -8.79 18.60 -4.63
CA ARG A 322 -10.07 19.32 -4.51
C ARG A 322 -11.21 18.36 -4.82
N VAL A 323 -12.14 18.21 -3.91
CA VAL A 323 -13.35 17.40 -4.11
C VAL A 323 -14.21 18.04 -5.22
N THR A 324 -14.53 17.27 -6.25
CA THR A 324 -15.30 17.72 -7.41
C THR A 324 -16.74 17.22 -7.39
N ALA A 325 -16.97 15.99 -6.94
CA ALA A 325 -18.27 15.34 -7.02
C ALA A 325 -18.51 14.35 -5.87
N VAL A 326 -18.91 14.84 -4.69
CA VAL A 326 -19.30 13.97 -3.56
C VAL A 326 -20.41 12.98 -3.99
N ALA A 327 -21.38 13.42 -4.81
CA ALA A 327 -22.47 12.57 -5.31
C ALA A 327 -21.99 11.40 -6.18
N GLY A 328 -20.77 11.46 -6.72
CA GLY A 328 -20.16 10.37 -7.51
C GLY A 328 -19.83 9.13 -6.68
N ALA A 329 -19.40 9.34 -5.44
CA ALA A 329 -19.10 8.30 -4.46
C ALA A 329 -19.34 8.81 -3.03
N PRO A 330 -20.60 9.01 -2.61
CA PRO A 330 -20.90 9.64 -1.31
C PRO A 330 -20.40 8.81 -0.13
N TRP A 331 -20.25 7.51 -0.30
CA TRP A 331 -19.69 6.62 0.69
C TRP A 331 -18.22 6.95 1.01
N LEU A 332 -17.43 7.39 0.02
CA LEU A 332 -16.00 7.71 0.17
C LEU A 332 -15.78 8.87 1.17
N PHE A 333 -16.66 9.85 1.15
CA PHE A 333 -16.54 11.08 1.94
C PHE A 333 -17.30 11.04 3.28
N ARG A 334 -17.92 9.91 3.62
CA ARG A 334 -18.67 9.77 4.88
C ARG A 334 -17.76 9.97 6.10
N GLY A 335 -18.13 10.90 6.98
CA GLY A 335 -17.39 11.19 8.22
C GLY A 335 -16.06 11.93 8.01
N THR A 336 -15.83 12.50 6.82
CA THR A 336 -14.63 13.32 6.54
C THR A 336 -14.86 14.82 6.64
N ASP A 337 -16.12 15.27 6.77
CA ASP A 337 -16.54 16.68 6.66
C ASP A 337 -16.21 17.34 5.31
N LEU A 338 -15.78 16.55 4.31
CA LEU A 338 -15.49 17.03 2.96
C LEU A 338 -16.77 17.19 2.14
N HIS A 339 -16.82 18.29 1.40
CA HIS A 339 -17.89 18.62 0.45
C HIS A 339 -17.28 19.14 -0.86
N ASN A 340 -18.08 19.31 -1.89
CA ASN A 340 -17.58 19.84 -3.18
C ASN A 340 -16.83 21.16 -2.95
N GLY A 341 -15.59 21.22 -3.45
CA GLY A 341 -14.69 22.35 -3.27
C GLY A 341 -13.74 22.25 -2.06
N SER A 342 -13.97 21.32 -1.10
CA SER A 342 -13.03 21.05 -0.01
C SER A 342 -11.73 20.48 -0.54
N THR A 343 -10.64 20.67 0.22
CA THR A 343 -9.31 20.15 -0.14
C THR A 343 -8.80 19.18 0.94
N PHE A 344 -7.99 18.19 0.51
CA PHE A 344 -7.37 17.23 1.42
C PHE A 344 -6.10 16.64 0.81
N GLY A 345 -5.24 16.08 1.68
CA GLY A 345 -4.00 15.46 1.28
C GLY A 345 -2.97 16.45 0.74
N ARG A 346 -1.83 15.92 0.31
CA ARG A 346 -0.74 16.66 -0.34
C ARG A 346 0.02 15.68 -1.22
N TYR A 347 0.04 15.92 -2.53
CA TYR A 347 0.52 14.96 -3.52
C TYR A 347 1.27 15.69 -4.63
N GLY A 348 2.15 14.98 -5.36
CA GLY A 348 2.90 15.63 -6.42
C GLY A 348 4.08 14.84 -6.95
N ILE A 349 3.97 13.51 -7.03
CA ILE A 349 5.03 12.63 -7.55
C ILE A 349 4.68 12.19 -8.97
N GLU A 350 3.73 11.29 -9.12
CA GLU A 350 3.16 10.85 -10.38
C GLU A 350 1.64 10.85 -10.27
N VAL A 351 0.96 11.04 -11.38
CA VAL A 351 -0.49 11.20 -11.40
C VAL A 351 -1.13 10.47 -12.57
N ASP A 352 -2.36 10.02 -12.32
CA ASP A 352 -3.23 9.40 -13.32
C ASP A 352 -4.44 10.28 -13.61
N ALA A 353 -4.98 10.15 -14.82
CA ALA A 353 -6.20 10.82 -15.25
C ALA A 353 -7.08 9.90 -16.11
N THR A 354 -8.35 10.26 -16.24
CA THR A 354 -9.30 9.58 -17.16
C THR A 354 -8.97 9.88 -18.60
N THR A 355 -9.20 8.89 -19.47
CA THR A 355 -9.00 8.99 -20.92
C THR A 355 -10.25 8.52 -21.68
N GLU A 356 -10.21 8.57 -23.01
CA GLU A 356 -11.27 8.03 -23.86
C GLU A 356 -11.48 6.52 -23.66
N SER A 357 -10.44 5.80 -23.20
CA SER A 357 -10.47 4.37 -22.90
C SER A 357 -11.05 4.03 -21.53
N SER A 358 -11.20 5.01 -20.64
CA SER A 358 -11.85 4.82 -19.34
C SER A 358 -13.30 4.37 -19.50
N PRO A 359 -13.83 3.52 -18.61
CA PRO A 359 -15.25 3.16 -18.65
C PRO A 359 -16.16 4.41 -18.66
N SER A 360 -17.15 4.45 -19.55
CA SER A 360 -17.96 5.66 -19.79
C SER A 360 -18.73 6.17 -18.56
N ASN A 361 -18.88 5.35 -17.53
CA ASN A 361 -19.51 5.71 -16.26
C ASN A 361 -18.50 6.06 -15.16
N THR A 362 -17.22 6.19 -15.50
CA THR A 362 -16.17 6.62 -14.55
C THR A 362 -16.48 8.03 -14.05
N LYS A 363 -16.40 8.22 -12.74
CA LYS A 363 -16.65 9.47 -12.04
C LYS A 363 -15.36 9.98 -11.43
N VAL A 364 -14.99 11.19 -11.76
CA VAL A 364 -13.89 11.92 -11.10
C VAL A 364 -14.48 12.58 -9.85
N VAL A 365 -14.12 12.04 -8.68
CA VAL A 365 -14.66 12.48 -7.38
C VAL A 365 -13.81 13.55 -6.70
N ALA A 366 -12.51 13.60 -7.02
CA ALA A 366 -11.59 14.66 -6.62
C ALA A 366 -10.52 14.85 -7.71
N ARG A 367 -9.95 16.07 -7.80
CA ARG A 367 -8.94 16.43 -8.81
C ARG A 367 -7.89 17.38 -8.22
N ILE A 368 -6.64 17.25 -8.68
CA ILE A 368 -5.61 18.29 -8.54
C ILE A 368 -5.37 18.86 -9.93
N PRO A 369 -5.90 20.02 -10.25
CA PRO A 369 -5.79 20.58 -11.59
C PRO A 369 -4.41 21.19 -11.83
N ASN A 370 -3.85 20.99 -13.03
CA ASN A 370 -2.61 21.61 -13.51
C ASN A 370 -1.39 21.33 -12.60
N ILE A 371 -1.34 20.17 -11.98
CA ILE A 371 -0.34 19.83 -10.95
C ILE A 371 1.10 19.93 -11.48
N PHE A 372 1.36 19.52 -12.72
CA PHE A 372 2.69 19.61 -13.36
C PHE A 372 2.75 20.60 -14.53
N GLY A 373 1.66 21.31 -14.76
CA GLY A 373 1.52 22.29 -15.84
C GLY A 373 0.11 22.35 -16.41
N PRO A 374 -0.17 23.28 -17.31
CA PRO A 374 -1.49 23.44 -17.89
C PRO A 374 -1.98 22.16 -18.57
N GLY A 375 -3.16 21.68 -18.16
CA GLY A 375 -3.81 20.49 -18.71
C GLY A 375 -3.50 19.19 -17.97
N VAL A 376 -2.39 19.08 -17.24
CA VAL A 376 -2.04 17.88 -16.47
C VAL A 376 -2.77 17.87 -15.14
N SER A 377 -3.53 16.86 -14.86
CA SER A 377 -4.34 16.78 -13.63
C SER A 377 -4.24 15.39 -12.99
N ALA A 378 -4.15 15.33 -11.67
CA ALA A 378 -4.43 14.10 -10.95
C ALA A 378 -5.94 13.93 -10.76
N GLU A 379 -6.46 12.76 -10.98
CA GLU A 379 -7.88 12.45 -10.81
C GLU A 379 -8.05 11.26 -9.86
N MET A 380 -8.95 11.37 -8.91
CA MET A 380 -9.40 10.26 -8.08
C MET A 380 -10.71 9.74 -8.65
N THR A 381 -10.78 8.47 -9.00
CA THR A 381 -11.87 7.93 -9.79
C THR A 381 -12.64 6.81 -9.12
N TYR A 382 -13.87 6.62 -9.57
CA TYR A 382 -14.73 5.52 -9.16
C TYR A 382 -15.66 5.14 -10.31
N TYR A 383 -15.76 3.84 -10.61
CA TYR A 383 -16.75 3.32 -11.53
C TYR A 383 -17.32 1.97 -11.08
N THR A 384 -18.40 1.54 -11.73
CA THR A 384 -19.01 0.23 -11.50
C THR A 384 -19.18 -0.53 -12.81
N THR A 385 -19.09 -1.85 -12.76
CA THR A 385 -19.35 -2.71 -13.93
C THR A 385 -20.81 -3.19 -13.97
N PRO A 386 -21.31 -3.67 -15.11
CA PRO A 386 -22.66 -4.25 -15.21
C PRO A 386 -22.90 -5.44 -14.26
N ARG A 387 -21.84 -6.12 -13.83
CA ARG A 387 -21.93 -7.23 -12.85
C ARG A 387 -21.76 -6.76 -11.39
N GLY A 388 -21.75 -5.46 -11.15
CA GLY A 388 -21.71 -4.88 -9.82
C GLY A 388 -20.32 -4.68 -9.23
N ALA A 389 -19.23 -5.04 -9.93
CA ALA A 389 -17.89 -4.71 -9.45
C ALA A 389 -17.75 -3.20 -9.28
N LYS A 390 -17.16 -2.80 -8.17
CA LYS A 390 -16.81 -1.43 -7.81
C LYS A 390 -15.30 -1.28 -7.95
N VAL A 391 -14.86 -0.28 -8.70
CA VAL A 391 -13.44 0.01 -8.89
C VAL A 391 -13.16 1.43 -8.43
N PHE A 392 -12.24 1.56 -7.50
CA PHE A 392 -11.71 2.82 -6.99
C PHE A 392 -10.25 2.96 -7.37
N ALA A 393 -9.85 4.12 -7.85
CA ALA A 393 -8.46 4.45 -8.08
C ALA A 393 -8.13 5.83 -7.50
N ALA A 394 -6.94 5.92 -6.88
CA ALA A 394 -6.54 7.10 -6.12
C ALA A 394 -5.92 8.18 -7.00
N GLY A 395 -5.29 7.83 -8.12
CA GLY A 395 -4.71 8.72 -9.12
C GLY A 395 -3.51 9.55 -8.66
N VAL A 396 -2.92 9.22 -7.51
CA VAL A 396 -1.66 9.82 -7.02
C VAL A 396 -0.79 8.77 -6.37
N MET A 397 0.52 8.87 -6.56
CA MET A 397 1.51 7.85 -6.21
C MET A 397 1.45 7.41 -4.74
N ASN A 398 1.38 8.32 -3.81
CA ASN A 398 1.53 8.06 -2.38
C ASN A 398 0.22 8.13 -1.57
N PHE A 399 -0.94 7.88 -2.19
CA PHE A 399 -2.20 7.84 -1.43
C PHE A 399 -2.19 6.72 -0.38
N GLY A 400 -1.75 5.52 -0.73
CA GLY A 400 -1.56 4.42 0.21
C GLY A 400 -0.58 4.76 1.34
N GLY A 401 0.52 5.45 1.01
CA GLY A 401 1.48 5.97 1.98
C GLY A 401 0.87 6.95 2.99
N SER A 402 -0.10 7.73 2.56
CA SER A 402 -0.82 8.71 3.39
C SER A 402 -2.00 8.14 4.21
N ALA A 403 -2.21 6.82 4.22
CA ALA A 403 -3.35 6.16 4.85
C ALA A 403 -3.54 6.45 6.35
N LEU A 404 -2.52 6.97 7.02
CA LEU A 404 -2.59 7.37 8.43
C LEU A 404 -2.87 8.87 8.64
N TRP A 405 -2.96 9.67 7.57
CA TRP A 405 -3.33 11.08 7.71
C TRP A 405 -4.81 11.20 8.10
N PRO A 406 -5.19 12.16 8.96
CA PRO A 406 -6.53 12.17 9.58
C PRO A 406 -7.71 12.00 8.62
N THR A 407 -7.78 12.80 7.56
CA THR A 407 -8.86 12.71 6.55
C THR A 407 -8.73 11.46 5.69
N VAL A 408 -7.50 11.14 5.26
CA VAL A 408 -7.24 9.98 4.38
C VAL A 408 -7.52 8.67 5.11
N THR A 409 -7.21 8.57 6.40
CA THR A 409 -7.52 7.34 7.18
C THR A 409 -9.02 7.04 7.21
N THR A 410 -9.87 8.08 7.28
CA THR A 410 -11.33 7.92 7.19
C THR A 410 -11.74 7.47 5.78
N MET A 411 -11.15 8.04 4.75
CA MET A 411 -11.42 7.63 3.36
C MET A 411 -11.00 6.18 3.10
N VAL A 412 -9.81 5.77 3.56
CA VAL A 412 -9.34 4.38 3.45
C VAL A 412 -10.27 3.42 4.20
N GLN A 413 -10.77 3.81 5.39
CA GLN A 413 -11.78 3.04 6.10
C GLN A 413 -13.11 2.94 5.33
N ASN A 414 -13.49 3.99 4.62
CA ASN A 414 -14.69 3.99 3.79
C ASN A 414 -14.51 3.10 2.56
N ILE A 415 -13.35 3.15 1.88
CA ILE A 415 -12.98 2.25 0.78
C ILE A 415 -13.07 0.80 1.27
N TRP A 416 -12.41 0.48 2.37
CA TRP A 416 -12.50 -0.83 2.98
C TRP A 416 -13.96 -1.26 3.22
N THR A 417 -14.72 -0.43 3.91
CA THR A 417 -16.09 -0.76 4.33
C THR A 417 -17.04 -0.95 3.15
N GLU A 418 -16.89 -0.15 2.10
CA GLU A 418 -17.78 -0.19 0.93
C GLU A 418 -17.41 -1.33 -0.03
N LEU A 419 -16.09 -1.56 -0.26
CA LEU A 419 -15.64 -2.48 -1.29
C LEU A 419 -15.43 -3.91 -0.75
N SER A 420 -15.27 -4.12 0.57
CA SER A 420 -15.16 -5.46 1.15
C SER A 420 -16.52 -6.15 1.39
N ARG A 421 -17.60 -5.49 1.02
CA ARG A 421 -18.95 -6.11 1.06
C ARG A 421 -19.22 -6.82 -0.24
N PRO A 422 -19.79 -8.05 -0.20
CA PRO A 422 -20.20 -8.77 -1.40
C PRO A 422 -21.22 -7.99 -2.22
#